data_70c02db2659303c2a6ca221844c9cad5
#
_entry.id   70c02db2659303c2a6ca221844c9cad5
#
_cell.length_a   1.000
_cell.length_b   1.000
_cell.length_c   1.000
_cell.angle_alpha   90.00
_cell.angle_beta   90.00
_cell.angle_gamma   90.00
#
_symmetry.space_group_name_H-M   'P 1'
#
loop_
_entity.id
_entity.type
_entity.pdbx_description
1 polymer ?
#
loop_
_entity_poly.entity_id
_entity_poly.type
_entity_poly.pdbx_seq_one_letter_code
_entity_poly.pdbx_strand_id
1 'polypeptide(L)'
;MRRWLRRGLRGLAMLFVGLTLVACALHISNSGTDDPGPVPDAALRFGTLNVHYIRMRAETGAWSLADWERRKAPLDAAVKAMGADVIGFQEMESFGGRSQSNTNLTLDYLLQTNPDFAAAAVGDPAVFPSTQPIFYRRDRLRLVDQGWFFFSDTPDVIYSRTFNGSFPAFASWARFEPRDGPEFLVINVHFEYSSRSNRLLSAELVVERLQPVLAEGLPVVLLGDLNARQGARTQEILADGAGLTFARVDGATYHFNRGFNLFGAIDHIGVTPEGRFVSEPAVLRQRFLGEWPTDHYPLVVDVAFGPG
;
A
#
# COMPACT_ATOMS: atom_id res chain seq x y z
N MET A 1 -45.58 2.26 -30.96
CA MET A 1 -45.05 2.38 -29.61
C MET A 1 -44.50 1.09 -29.06
N ARG A 2 -45.23 -0.05 -28.97
CA ARG A 2 -44.73 -1.34 -28.42
C ARG A 2 -43.52 -1.95 -29.14
N ARG A 3 -43.33 -1.80 -30.45
CA ARG A 3 -42.19 -2.34 -31.22
C ARG A 3 -40.86 -1.59 -30.91
N TRP A 4 -40.92 -0.28 -30.72
CA TRP A 4 -39.76 0.55 -30.36
C TRP A 4 -39.31 0.29 -28.93
N LEU A 5 -40.23 0.16 -27.98
CA LEU A 5 -39.92 -0.25 -26.59
C LEU A 5 -39.21 -1.61 -26.54
N ARG A 6 -39.68 -2.61 -27.31
CA ARG A 6 -39.07 -3.94 -27.37
C ARG A 6 -37.67 -3.90 -27.99
N ARG A 7 -37.44 -3.04 -28.99
CA ARG A 7 -36.09 -2.85 -29.57
C ARG A 7 -35.14 -2.18 -28.58
N GLY A 8 -35.61 -1.14 -27.86
CA GLY A 8 -34.85 -0.47 -26.81
C GLY A 8 -34.47 -1.41 -25.66
N LEU A 9 -35.41 -2.22 -25.17
CA LEU A 9 -35.18 -3.23 -24.15
C LEU A 9 -34.15 -4.31 -24.58
N ARG A 10 -34.25 -4.76 -25.83
CA ARG A 10 -33.26 -5.71 -26.38
C ARG A 10 -31.85 -5.08 -26.47
N GLY A 11 -31.76 -3.81 -26.91
CA GLY A 11 -30.48 -3.08 -26.95
C GLY A 11 -29.86 -2.93 -25.57
N LEU A 12 -30.66 -2.55 -24.55
CA LEU A 12 -30.21 -2.46 -23.16
C LEU A 12 -29.78 -3.83 -22.59
N ALA A 13 -30.52 -4.90 -22.89
CA ALA A 13 -30.17 -6.24 -22.47
C ALA A 13 -28.83 -6.72 -23.11
N MET A 14 -28.63 -6.47 -24.40
CA MET A 14 -27.38 -6.78 -25.07
C MET A 14 -26.20 -5.98 -24.52
N LEU A 15 -26.40 -4.68 -24.25
CA LEU A 15 -25.38 -3.84 -23.59
C LEU A 15 -25.01 -4.38 -22.21
N PHE A 16 -26.01 -4.72 -21.39
CA PHE A 16 -25.80 -5.30 -20.07
C PHE A 16 -25.02 -6.62 -20.14
N VAL A 17 -25.41 -7.53 -21.03
CA VAL A 17 -24.70 -8.79 -21.26
C VAL A 17 -23.26 -8.52 -21.70
N GLY A 18 -23.03 -7.60 -22.63
CA GLY A 18 -21.69 -7.22 -23.09
C GLY A 18 -20.83 -6.68 -21.95
N LEU A 19 -21.33 -5.76 -21.14
CA LEU A 19 -20.64 -5.21 -19.98
C LEU A 19 -20.32 -6.28 -18.94
N THR A 20 -21.25 -7.22 -18.71
CA THR A 20 -21.03 -8.34 -17.77
C THR A 20 -19.92 -9.25 -18.28
N LEU A 21 -19.92 -9.59 -19.57
CA LEU A 21 -18.86 -10.42 -20.15
C LEU A 21 -17.47 -9.76 -20.08
N VAL A 22 -17.40 -8.44 -20.32
CA VAL A 22 -16.15 -7.68 -20.17
C VAL A 22 -15.71 -7.68 -18.71
N ALA A 23 -16.61 -7.44 -17.76
CA ALA A 23 -16.29 -7.48 -16.33
C ALA A 23 -15.82 -8.86 -15.87
N CYS A 24 -16.45 -9.94 -16.37
CA CYS A 24 -16.02 -11.31 -16.10
C CYS A 24 -14.62 -11.59 -16.68
N ALA A 25 -14.35 -11.17 -17.91
CA ALA A 25 -13.05 -11.34 -18.55
C ALA A 25 -11.95 -10.58 -17.78
N LEU A 26 -12.20 -9.33 -17.40
CA LEU A 26 -11.29 -8.54 -16.58
C LEU A 26 -11.06 -9.20 -15.22
N HIS A 27 -12.11 -9.66 -14.56
CA HIS A 27 -11.99 -10.36 -13.29
C HIS A 27 -11.12 -11.61 -13.42
N ILE A 28 -11.33 -12.44 -14.42
CA ILE A 28 -10.55 -13.67 -14.65
C ILE A 28 -9.09 -13.33 -14.93
N SER A 29 -8.83 -12.35 -15.81
CA SER A 29 -7.45 -11.98 -16.19
C SER A 29 -6.66 -11.34 -15.05
N ASN A 30 -7.33 -10.70 -14.07
CA ASN A 30 -6.70 -10.05 -12.94
C ASN A 30 -6.73 -10.89 -11.65
N SER A 31 -7.20 -12.14 -11.74
CA SER A 31 -7.30 -13.08 -10.62
C SER A 31 -6.11 -14.05 -10.63
N GLY A 32 -6.02 -14.84 -9.58
CA GLY A 32 -4.94 -15.76 -9.30
C GLY A 32 -4.21 -15.29 -8.04
N THR A 33 -3.90 -16.20 -7.15
CA THR A 33 -3.07 -15.91 -5.97
C THR A 33 -1.67 -16.42 -6.26
N ASP A 34 -0.68 -15.65 -5.84
CA ASP A 34 0.71 -16.03 -5.99
C ASP A 34 1.22 -16.64 -4.68
N ASP A 35 2.23 -17.49 -4.75
CA ASP A 35 2.98 -18.00 -3.61
C ASP A 35 4.32 -17.25 -3.56
N PRO A 36 4.62 -16.50 -2.49
CA PRO A 36 5.89 -15.78 -2.40
C PRO A 36 7.11 -16.70 -2.29
N GLY A 37 6.91 -17.99 -2.01
CA GLY A 37 8.01 -18.91 -1.80
C GLY A 37 8.94 -18.54 -0.65
N PRO A 38 10.10 -19.21 -0.51
CA PRO A 38 11.13 -18.85 0.49
C PRO A 38 11.87 -17.58 0.06
N VAL A 39 12.29 -16.78 1.05
CA VAL A 39 13.15 -15.62 0.81
C VAL A 39 14.54 -16.11 0.38
N PRO A 40 15.11 -15.64 -0.74
CA PRO A 40 16.48 -15.99 -1.14
C PRO A 40 17.52 -15.54 -0.11
N ASP A 41 18.66 -16.24 -0.05
CA ASP A 41 19.76 -15.86 0.81
C ASP A 41 20.22 -14.41 0.52
N ALA A 42 20.59 -13.69 1.57
CA ALA A 42 21.01 -12.28 1.53
C ALA A 42 19.97 -11.29 0.97
N ALA A 43 18.71 -11.71 0.81
CA ALA A 43 17.61 -10.83 0.45
C ALA A 43 16.76 -10.45 1.67
N LEU A 44 16.00 -9.35 1.52
CA LEU A 44 14.93 -8.94 2.41
C LEU A 44 13.61 -8.94 1.63
N ARG A 45 12.55 -9.46 2.26
CA ARG A 45 11.21 -9.39 1.70
C ARG A 45 10.52 -8.11 2.13
N PHE A 46 10.14 -7.32 1.15
CA PHE A 46 9.34 -6.11 1.34
C PHE A 46 7.89 -6.37 1.01
N GLY A 47 7.00 -5.82 1.81
CA GLY A 47 5.58 -5.91 1.59
C GLY A 47 4.86 -4.59 1.72
N THR A 48 3.70 -4.47 1.09
CA THR A 48 2.77 -3.34 1.24
C THR A 48 1.34 -3.84 1.37
N LEU A 49 0.56 -3.18 2.23
CA LEU A 49 -0.84 -3.51 2.44
C LEU A 49 -1.62 -2.30 2.95
N ASN A 50 -2.58 -1.83 2.17
CA ASN A 50 -3.61 -0.92 2.64
C ASN A 50 -4.60 -1.73 3.51
N VAL A 51 -4.73 -1.38 4.80
CA VAL A 51 -5.51 -2.16 5.78
C VAL A 51 -6.90 -1.61 6.02
N HIS A 52 -7.24 -0.53 5.34
CA HIS A 52 -8.46 0.25 5.49
C HIS A 52 -8.72 0.71 6.95
N TYR A 53 -9.04 1.96 7.14
CA TYR A 53 -9.28 2.55 8.46
C TYR A 53 -10.50 1.96 9.18
N ILE A 54 -10.55 2.12 10.50
CA ILE A 54 -11.68 1.72 11.34
C ILE A 54 -12.51 2.95 11.67
N ARG A 55 -13.82 2.88 11.45
CA ARG A 55 -14.78 3.94 11.79
C ARG A 55 -15.21 3.81 13.24
N MET A 56 -14.51 4.47 14.15
CA MET A 56 -14.70 4.35 15.60
C MET A 56 -16.11 4.76 16.10
N ARG A 57 -16.83 5.61 15.35
CA ARG A 57 -18.20 6.03 15.69
C ARG A 57 -19.27 5.12 15.08
N ALA A 58 -18.91 4.14 14.30
CA ALA A 58 -19.83 3.18 13.70
C ALA A 58 -19.74 1.87 14.46
N GLU A 59 -20.79 1.48 15.16
CA GLU A 59 -20.83 0.20 15.87
C GLU A 59 -20.99 -0.97 14.91
N THR A 60 -21.76 -0.80 13.84
CA THR A 60 -22.08 -1.85 12.85
C THR A 60 -21.91 -1.36 11.42
N GLY A 61 -21.93 -2.28 10.45
CA GLY A 61 -21.75 -2.02 9.02
C GLY A 61 -20.28 -2.11 8.60
N ALA A 62 -20.02 -1.79 7.34
CA ALA A 62 -18.67 -1.85 6.78
C ALA A 62 -17.70 -0.91 7.52
N TRP A 63 -16.50 -1.40 7.79
CA TRP A 63 -15.40 -0.69 8.44
C TRP A 63 -15.70 -0.18 9.87
N SER A 64 -16.78 -0.68 10.48
CA SER A 64 -17.17 -0.38 11.87
C SER A 64 -16.32 -1.14 12.88
N LEU A 65 -16.57 -0.90 14.18
CA LEU A 65 -15.96 -1.67 15.26
C LEU A 65 -16.33 -3.17 15.19
N ALA A 66 -17.61 -3.51 14.91
CA ALA A 66 -18.02 -4.89 14.74
C ALA A 66 -17.36 -5.57 13.52
N ASP A 67 -17.17 -4.81 12.43
CA ASP A 67 -16.44 -5.29 11.27
C ASP A 67 -14.95 -5.48 11.58
N TRP A 68 -14.35 -4.60 12.35
CA TRP A 68 -12.97 -4.76 12.83
C TRP A 68 -12.80 -6.06 13.66
N GLU A 69 -13.68 -6.30 14.60
CA GLU A 69 -13.62 -7.53 15.41
C GLU A 69 -13.68 -8.81 14.55
N ARG A 70 -14.41 -8.78 13.45
CA ARG A 70 -14.50 -9.88 12.49
C ARG A 70 -13.24 -10.04 11.64
N ARG A 71 -12.63 -8.93 11.17
CA ARG A 71 -11.53 -8.94 10.19
C ARG A 71 -10.13 -8.89 10.80
N LYS A 72 -9.95 -8.60 12.10
CA LYS A 72 -8.63 -8.44 12.73
C LYS A 72 -7.78 -9.72 12.69
N ALA A 73 -8.37 -10.89 13.00
CA ALA A 73 -7.65 -12.16 12.91
C ALA A 73 -7.33 -12.58 11.45
N PRO A 74 -8.24 -12.44 10.47
CA PRO A 74 -7.90 -12.49 9.05
C PRO A 74 -6.77 -11.58 8.62
N LEU A 75 -6.71 -10.34 9.13
CA LEU A 75 -5.64 -9.40 8.83
C LEU A 75 -4.29 -9.87 9.40
N ASP A 76 -4.27 -10.33 10.62
CA ASP A 76 -3.07 -10.93 11.23
C ASP A 76 -2.57 -12.14 10.43
N ALA A 77 -3.49 -13.01 10.01
CA ALA A 77 -3.16 -14.16 9.16
C ALA A 77 -2.58 -13.73 7.80
N ALA A 78 -3.11 -12.65 7.22
CA ALA A 78 -2.58 -12.08 5.98
C ALA A 78 -1.16 -11.52 6.18
N VAL A 79 -0.92 -10.76 7.25
CA VAL A 79 0.40 -10.22 7.60
C VAL A 79 1.42 -11.36 7.78
N LYS A 80 1.06 -12.42 8.49
CA LYS A 80 1.93 -13.61 8.67
C LYS A 80 2.21 -14.32 7.35
N ALA A 81 1.22 -14.43 6.47
CA ALA A 81 1.38 -15.08 5.17
C ALA A 81 2.30 -14.30 4.21
N MET A 82 2.48 -13.00 4.40
CA MET A 82 3.46 -12.22 3.63
C MET A 82 4.89 -12.71 3.85
N GLY A 83 5.21 -13.21 5.05
CA GLY A 83 6.56 -13.64 5.42
C GLY A 83 7.59 -12.53 5.24
N ALA A 84 7.18 -11.27 5.35
CA ALA A 84 8.00 -10.10 5.02
C ALA A 84 8.91 -9.70 6.19
N ASP A 85 10.04 -9.08 5.83
CA ASP A 85 10.98 -8.46 6.78
C ASP A 85 10.60 -7.00 7.07
N VAL A 86 10.03 -6.33 6.05
CA VAL A 86 9.53 -4.95 6.13
C VAL A 86 8.14 -4.87 5.48
N ILE A 87 7.19 -4.23 6.15
CA ILE A 87 5.83 -4.04 5.63
C ILE A 87 5.42 -2.57 5.80
N GLY A 88 5.12 -1.88 4.71
CA GLY A 88 4.46 -0.58 4.76
C GLY A 88 2.96 -0.73 4.75
N PHE A 89 2.32 -0.07 5.71
CA PHE A 89 0.87 -0.07 5.81
C PHE A 89 0.28 1.29 5.44
N GLN A 90 -0.88 1.29 4.79
CA GLN A 90 -1.66 2.47 4.49
C GLN A 90 -3.03 2.38 5.18
N GLU A 91 -3.66 3.51 5.44
CA GLU A 91 -4.94 3.62 6.13
C GLU A 91 -5.00 2.93 7.52
N MET A 92 -3.87 2.74 8.19
CA MET A 92 -3.86 2.15 9.53
C MET A 92 -4.30 3.19 10.57
N GLU A 93 -5.57 3.55 10.52
CA GLU A 93 -6.18 4.59 11.35
C GLU A 93 -7.44 4.10 12.05
N SER A 94 -7.60 4.48 13.32
CA SER A 94 -8.85 4.37 14.08
C SER A 94 -9.58 5.70 14.06
N PHE A 95 -10.33 5.93 12.97
CA PHE A 95 -10.91 7.23 12.65
C PHE A 95 -12.10 7.60 13.56
N GLY A 96 -11.88 8.51 14.49
CA GLY A 96 -12.88 9.03 15.42
C GLY A 96 -13.62 10.30 14.95
N GLY A 97 -13.37 10.75 13.71
CA GLY A 97 -13.98 11.96 13.14
C GLY A 97 -13.33 13.27 13.61
N ARG A 98 -12.23 13.21 14.36
CA ARG A 98 -11.30 14.30 14.63
C ARG A 98 -9.91 13.68 14.76
N SER A 99 -8.98 14.20 14.01
CA SER A 99 -7.67 13.65 13.71
C SER A 99 -6.70 13.73 14.88
N GLN A 100 -6.73 13.23 15.95
CA GLN A 100 -5.67 13.22 16.99
C GLN A 100 -6.02 12.23 18.12
N SER A 101 -6.42 11.01 17.76
CA SER A 101 -6.57 9.97 18.76
C SER A 101 -5.25 9.19 18.84
N ASN A 102 -4.75 8.98 20.04
CA ASN A 102 -3.64 8.04 20.30
C ASN A 102 -4.08 6.57 20.13
N THR A 103 -5.36 6.33 19.87
CA THR A 103 -5.89 4.98 19.69
C THR A 103 -5.69 4.52 18.24
N ASN A 104 -4.93 3.46 18.05
CA ASN A 104 -4.80 2.79 16.78
C ASN A 104 -4.98 1.28 16.97
N LEU A 105 -6.23 0.83 16.88
CA LEU A 105 -6.61 -0.57 17.17
C LEU A 105 -5.89 -1.58 16.27
N THR A 106 -5.66 -1.22 15.01
CA THR A 106 -4.97 -2.09 14.07
C THR A 106 -3.50 -2.22 14.42
N LEU A 107 -2.82 -1.10 14.67
CA LEU A 107 -1.41 -1.07 15.07
C LEU A 107 -1.18 -1.87 16.35
N ASP A 108 -1.98 -1.58 17.39
CA ASP A 108 -1.85 -2.23 18.70
C ASP A 108 -2.07 -3.74 18.59
N TYR A 109 -3.12 -4.16 17.87
CA TYR A 109 -3.43 -5.56 17.67
C TYR A 109 -2.33 -6.31 16.91
N LEU A 110 -1.87 -5.76 15.79
CA LEU A 110 -0.83 -6.42 14.98
C LEU A 110 0.52 -6.48 15.70
N LEU A 111 0.92 -5.46 16.47
CA LEU A 111 2.16 -5.53 17.28
C LEU A 111 2.03 -6.55 18.41
N GLN A 112 0.85 -6.68 19.01
CA GLN A 112 0.62 -7.68 20.05
C GLN A 112 0.68 -9.11 19.51
N THR A 113 0.13 -9.35 18.32
CA THR A 113 0.07 -10.69 17.72
C THR A 113 1.32 -11.07 16.91
N ASN A 114 2.20 -10.10 16.65
CA ASN A 114 3.47 -10.26 15.91
C ASN A 114 4.66 -9.66 16.70
N PRO A 115 5.05 -10.26 17.85
CA PRO A 115 6.07 -9.69 18.73
C PRO A 115 7.47 -9.60 18.13
N ASP A 116 7.75 -10.31 17.04
CA ASP A 116 9.02 -10.23 16.30
C ASP A 116 9.17 -8.93 15.51
N PHE A 117 8.05 -8.20 15.32
CA PHE A 117 8.06 -6.92 14.64
C PHE A 117 8.16 -5.75 15.62
N ALA A 118 8.73 -4.65 15.12
CA ALA A 118 8.55 -3.31 15.66
C ALA A 118 7.93 -2.42 14.58
N ALA A 119 7.39 -1.27 15.00
CA ALA A 119 6.90 -0.26 14.08
C ALA A 119 7.88 0.93 14.03
N ALA A 120 8.24 1.34 12.82
CA ALA A 120 8.80 2.62 12.50
C ALA A 120 7.73 3.53 11.89
N ALA A 121 8.05 4.81 11.73
CA ALA A 121 7.14 5.85 11.26
C ALA A 121 5.90 5.98 12.17
N VAL A 122 6.12 5.92 13.46
CA VAL A 122 5.13 6.10 14.52
C VAL A 122 5.62 7.08 15.58
N GLY A 123 4.70 7.78 16.22
CA GLY A 123 5.03 8.74 17.27
C GLY A 123 3.78 9.34 17.91
N ASP A 124 3.94 10.44 18.63
CA ASP A 124 2.82 11.21 19.17
C ASP A 124 2.03 11.84 18.00
N PRO A 125 0.73 11.53 17.83
CA PRO A 125 -0.07 12.07 16.74
C PRO A 125 -0.13 13.59 16.64
N ALA A 126 0.21 14.31 17.70
CA ALA A 126 0.29 15.77 17.68
C ALA A 126 1.47 16.29 16.84
N VAL A 127 2.53 15.49 16.68
CA VAL A 127 3.78 15.88 16.01
C VAL A 127 4.25 14.86 14.98
N PHE A 128 3.67 13.65 14.98
CA PHE A 128 3.99 12.57 14.03
C PHE A 128 2.73 11.86 13.57
N PRO A 129 2.41 11.86 12.26
CA PRO A 129 1.25 11.14 11.76
C PRO A 129 1.52 9.63 11.76
N SER A 130 0.78 8.86 12.57
CA SER A 130 1.05 7.43 12.82
C SER A 130 0.09 6.49 12.08
N THR A 131 -0.50 6.93 10.96
CA THR A 131 -1.51 6.15 10.20
C THR A 131 -0.92 5.40 8.99
N GLN A 132 0.40 5.55 8.76
CA GLN A 132 1.16 4.82 7.74
C GLN A 132 2.45 4.22 8.33
N PRO A 133 2.35 3.33 9.35
CA PRO A 133 3.52 2.73 9.96
C PRO A 133 4.25 1.79 9.01
N ILE A 134 5.55 1.59 9.31
CA ILE A 134 6.40 0.62 8.62
C ILE A 134 6.81 -0.43 9.66
N PHE A 135 6.30 -1.66 9.53
CA PHE A 135 6.74 -2.77 10.38
C PHE A 135 8.05 -3.33 9.88
N TYR A 136 8.91 -3.71 10.81
CA TYR A 136 10.19 -4.35 10.50
C TYR A 136 10.55 -5.44 11.51
N ARG A 137 11.24 -6.48 11.04
CA ARG A 137 11.75 -7.58 11.86
C ARG A 137 12.92 -7.11 12.74
N ARG A 138 12.72 -7.16 14.08
CA ARG A 138 13.74 -6.72 15.05
C ARG A 138 15.01 -7.57 15.04
N ASP A 139 14.89 -8.83 14.67
CA ASP A 139 16.01 -9.76 14.58
C ASP A 139 16.86 -9.55 13.33
N ARG A 140 16.37 -8.81 12.34
CA ARG A 140 17.06 -8.55 11.08
C ARG A 140 17.48 -7.10 10.87
N LEU A 141 16.74 -6.15 11.44
CA LEU A 141 16.88 -4.73 11.13
C LEU A 141 16.93 -3.88 12.41
N ARG A 142 17.71 -2.81 12.37
CA ARG A 142 17.75 -1.74 13.35
C ARG A 142 17.22 -0.45 12.71
N LEU A 143 16.27 0.20 13.36
CA LEU A 143 15.81 1.54 12.97
C LEU A 143 16.93 2.56 13.29
N VAL A 144 17.33 3.33 12.29
CA VAL A 144 18.33 4.40 12.39
C VAL A 144 17.65 5.76 12.53
N ASP A 145 16.67 6.04 11.66
CA ASP A 145 15.94 7.30 11.60
C ASP A 145 14.55 7.10 10.99
N GLN A 146 13.65 8.04 11.23
CA GLN A 146 12.29 8.00 10.68
C GLN A 146 11.70 9.40 10.53
N GLY A 147 10.74 9.55 9.64
CA GLY A 147 10.07 10.83 9.44
C GLY A 147 8.86 10.73 8.53
N TRP A 148 8.41 11.90 8.13
CA TRP A 148 7.24 12.07 7.29
C TRP A 148 7.33 13.39 6.51
N PHE A 149 6.53 13.52 5.46
CA PHE A 149 6.20 14.80 4.82
C PHE A 149 4.82 14.71 4.18
N PHE A 150 4.04 15.79 4.27
CA PHE A 150 2.70 15.86 3.68
C PHE A 150 2.75 16.22 2.20
N PHE A 151 1.84 15.66 1.41
CA PHE A 151 1.66 15.99 0.00
C PHE A 151 0.89 17.31 -0.13
N SER A 152 1.59 18.42 0.08
CA SER A 152 1.03 19.76 0.18
C SER A 152 2.04 20.84 -0.19
N ASP A 153 1.60 22.08 -0.32
CA ASP A 153 2.46 23.25 -0.50
C ASP A 153 3.31 23.58 0.75
N THR A 154 3.02 22.96 1.88
CA THR A 154 3.76 23.07 3.15
C THR A 154 4.06 21.67 3.72
N PRO A 155 4.95 20.90 3.08
CA PRO A 155 5.10 19.47 3.38
C PRO A 155 5.58 19.17 4.81
N ASP A 156 6.29 20.08 5.45
CA ASP A 156 6.82 19.92 6.82
C ASP A 156 5.84 20.41 7.91
N VAL A 157 4.63 20.80 7.49
CA VAL A 157 3.54 21.15 8.43
C VAL A 157 2.61 19.95 8.57
N ILE A 158 2.55 19.41 9.79
CA ILE A 158 1.73 18.22 10.09
C ILE A 158 0.25 18.49 9.82
N TYR A 159 -0.42 17.54 9.17
CA TYR A 159 -1.82 17.63 8.72
C TYR A 159 -2.11 18.81 7.79
N SER A 160 -1.09 19.33 7.11
CA SER A 160 -1.28 20.35 6.08
C SER A 160 -2.22 19.87 5.00
N ARG A 161 -3.00 20.80 4.45
CA ARG A 161 -4.00 20.50 3.43
C ARG A 161 -3.30 20.00 2.16
N THR A 162 -3.69 18.82 1.70
CA THR A 162 -3.19 18.28 0.44
C THR A 162 -3.48 19.23 -0.75
N PHE A 163 -2.66 19.19 -1.80
CA PHE A 163 -2.70 20.11 -2.96
C PHE A 163 -4.13 20.39 -3.45
N ASN A 164 -4.83 19.40 -3.99
CA ASN A 164 -6.20 19.49 -4.50
C ASN A 164 -6.97 18.17 -4.30
N GLY A 165 -6.61 17.42 -3.28
CA GLY A 165 -7.27 16.17 -2.90
C GLY A 165 -8.32 16.36 -1.81
N SER A 166 -8.78 15.23 -1.26
CA SER A 166 -9.87 15.18 -0.29
C SER A 166 -9.41 15.28 1.16
N PHE A 167 -8.31 14.60 1.52
CA PHE A 167 -7.79 14.53 2.89
C PHE A 167 -6.30 14.84 2.93
N PRO A 168 -5.75 15.29 4.08
CA PRO A 168 -4.32 15.35 4.27
C PRO A 168 -3.70 13.98 4.00
N ALA A 169 -2.77 13.91 3.06
CA ALA A 169 -2.06 12.71 2.69
C ALA A 169 -0.56 12.95 2.82
N PHE A 170 0.22 11.92 3.17
CA PHE A 170 1.63 12.05 3.45
C PHE A 170 2.41 10.80 3.05
N ALA A 171 3.73 10.97 2.93
CA ALA A 171 4.67 9.87 2.93
C ALA A 171 5.22 9.69 4.33
N SER A 172 5.34 8.47 4.80
CA SER A 172 6.18 8.09 5.93
C SER A 172 7.45 7.43 5.45
N TRP A 173 8.54 7.57 6.20
CA TRP A 173 9.79 6.93 5.82
C TRP A 173 10.56 6.45 7.05
N ALA A 174 11.42 5.45 6.83
CA ALA A 174 12.32 4.94 7.84
C ALA A 174 13.65 4.49 7.21
N ARG A 175 14.77 4.82 7.84
CA ARG A 175 16.11 4.37 7.51
C ARG A 175 16.47 3.19 8.40
N PHE A 176 16.89 2.10 7.78
CA PHE A 176 17.23 0.87 8.45
C PHE A 176 18.69 0.48 8.20
N GLU A 177 19.31 -0.11 9.23
CA GLU A 177 20.55 -0.82 9.15
C GLU A 177 20.24 -2.31 9.29
N PRO A 178 20.49 -3.13 8.25
CA PRO A 178 20.40 -4.58 8.36
C PRO A 178 21.58 -5.13 9.14
N ARG A 179 21.45 -6.35 9.71
CA ARG A 179 22.58 -7.04 10.35
C ARG A 179 23.73 -7.27 9.38
N ASP A 180 23.38 -7.59 8.14
CA ASP A 180 24.33 -7.83 7.06
C ASP A 180 23.87 -7.03 5.83
N GLY A 181 24.75 -6.15 5.33
CA GLY A 181 24.45 -5.34 4.15
C GLY A 181 24.46 -3.82 4.42
N PRO A 182 24.25 -3.02 3.40
CA PRO A 182 24.21 -1.57 3.51
C PRO A 182 22.93 -1.07 4.20
N GLU A 183 23.00 0.10 4.81
CA GLU A 183 21.80 0.84 5.20
C GLU A 183 20.92 1.13 3.97
N PHE A 184 19.63 1.24 4.20
CA PHE A 184 18.65 1.58 3.15
C PHE A 184 17.51 2.41 3.72
N LEU A 185 16.84 3.16 2.84
CA LEU A 185 15.61 3.90 3.16
C LEU A 185 14.37 3.16 2.63
N VAL A 186 13.34 3.08 3.45
CA VAL A 186 12.00 2.71 3.02
C VAL A 186 11.12 3.95 3.04
N ILE A 187 10.44 4.23 1.93
CA ILE A 187 9.42 5.25 1.86
C ILE A 187 8.05 4.60 1.57
N ASN A 188 7.09 4.84 2.45
CA ASN A 188 5.74 4.32 2.37
C ASN A 188 4.78 5.44 1.97
N VAL A 189 4.08 5.28 0.87
CA VAL A 189 3.21 6.30 0.29
C VAL A 189 1.76 5.81 0.17
N HIS A 190 0.81 6.73 0.38
CA HIS A 190 -0.57 6.55 0.00
C HIS A 190 -1.05 7.80 -0.74
N PHE A 191 -1.17 7.70 -2.07
CA PHE A 191 -1.53 8.82 -2.91
C PHE A 191 -3.04 9.02 -2.99
N GLU A 192 -3.45 10.24 -3.33
CA GLU A 192 -4.85 10.64 -3.46
C GLU A 192 -5.61 9.82 -4.50
N TYR A 193 -6.73 9.20 -4.10
CA TYR A 193 -7.53 8.33 -4.97
C TYR A 193 -8.35 9.09 -6.02
N SER A 194 -8.87 10.27 -5.68
CA SER A 194 -9.85 10.99 -6.51
C SER A 194 -9.23 11.98 -7.49
N SER A 195 -8.02 12.47 -7.23
CA SER A 195 -7.37 13.53 -8.02
C SER A 195 -6.10 13.07 -8.71
N ARG A 196 -6.15 12.92 -10.04
CA ARG A 196 -4.95 12.60 -10.84
C ARG A 196 -3.87 13.67 -10.70
N SER A 197 -4.23 14.95 -10.74
CA SER A 197 -3.25 16.04 -10.62
C SER A 197 -2.58 16.06 -9.25
N ASN A 198 -3.31 15.73 -8.16
CA ASN A 198 -2.72 15.56 -6.85
C ASN A 198 -1.66 14.45 -6.86
N ARG A 199 -1.96 13.28 -7.42
CA ARG A 199 -1.00 12.17 -7.52
C ARG A 199 0.29 12.57 -8.26
N LEU A 200 0.18 13.38 -9.33
CA LEU A 200 1.36 13.85 -10.05
C LEU A 200 2.22 14.79 -9.19
N LEU A 201 1.61 15.79 -8.55
CA LEU A 201 2.29 16.69 -7.62
C LEU A 201 2.91 15.93 -6.43
N SER A 202 2.21 14.95 -5.90
CA SER A 202 2.72 14.10 -4.82
C SER A 202 3.94 13.28 -5.27
N ALA A 203 3.92 12.73 -6.48
CA ALA A 203 5.05 12.00 -7.04
C ALA A 203 6.27 12.93 -7.27
N GLU A 204 6.05 14.14 -7.79
CA GLU A 204 7.09 15.16 -7.96
C GLU A 204 7.70 15.55 -6.60
N LEU A 205 6.89 15.73 -5.56
CA LEU A 205 7.37 16.03 -4.21
C LEU A 205 8.17 14.85 -3.61
N VAL A 206 7.75 13.61 -3.83
CA VAL A 206 8.52 12.43 -3.41
C VAL A 206 9.90 12.43 -4.07
N VAL A 207 9.98 12.69 -5.38
CA VAL A 207 11.24 12.79 -6.10
C VAL A 207 12.12 13.90 -5.50
N GLU A 208 11.58 15.07 -5.25
CA GLU A 208 12.30 16.20 -4.63
C GLU A 208 12.88 15.80 -3.26
N ARG A 209 12.06 15.20 -2.41
CA ARG A 209 12.46 14.77 -1.05
C ARG A 209 13.48 13.65 -1.01
N LEU A 210 13.54 12.82 -2.06
CA LEU A 210 14.51 11.75 -2.17
C LEU A 210 15.88 12.22 -2.69
N GLN A 211 16.00 13.41 -3.33
CA GLN A 211 17.27 13.86 -3.91
C GLN A 211 18.47 13.84 -2.94
N PRO A 212 18.36 14.31 -1.69
CA PRO A 212 19.47 14.24 -0.74
C PRO A 212 19.92 12.80 -0.46
N VAL A 213 18.96 11.88 -0.30
CA VAL A 213 19.21 10.46 -0.03
C VAL A 213 19.88 9.77 -1.22
N LEU A 214 19.40 10.07 -2.43
CA LEU A 214 19.99 9.55 -3.67
C LEU A 214 21.41 10.07 -3.89
N ALA A 215 21.70 11.32 -3.51
CA ALA A 215 23.03 11.90 -3.59
C ALA A 215 24.04 11.23 -2.61
N GLU A 216 23.56 10.64 -1.51
CA GLU A 216 24.35 9.81 -0.60
C GLU A 216 24.63 8.39 -1.17
N GLY A 217 23.97 7.99 -2.25
CA GLY A 217 24.02 6.63 -2.80
C GLY A 217 23.32 5.60 -1.90
N LEU A 218 22.40 6.05 -1.04
CA LEU A 218 21.66 5.16 -0.16
C LEU A 218 20.58 4.43 -0.96
N PRO A 219 20.49 3.08 -0.90
CA PRO A 219 19.40 2.34 -1.52
C PRO A 219 18.05 2.80 -1.00
N VAL A 220 17.06 2.96 -1.89
CA VAL A 220 15.70 3.33 -1.53
C VAL A 220 14.73 2.26 -2.00
N VAL A 221 13.82 1.86 -1.13
CA VAL A 221 12.65 1.06 -1.45
C VAL A 221 11.40 1.92 -1.26
N LEU A 222 10.70 2.22 -2.34
CA LEU A 222 9.39 2.84 -2.31
C LEU A 222 8.32 1.77 -2.35
N LEU A 223 7.36 1.83 -1.43
CA LEU A 223 6.23 0.94 -1.41
C LEU A 223 4.95 1.69 -1.04
N GLY A 224 3.80 1.15 -1.40
CA GLY A 224 2.52 1.72 -1.00
C GLY A 224 1.45 1.70 -2.09
N ASP A 225 0.32 2.29 -1.73
CA ASP A 225 -0.82 2.50 -2.60
C ASP A 225 -0.64 3.81 -3.40
N LEU A 226 -0.27 3.68 -4.66
CA LEU A 226 -0.13 4.82 -5.57
C LEU A 226 -1.47 5.33 -6.10
N ASN A 227 -2.57 4.61 -5.87
CA ASN A 227 -3.87 4.89 -6.50
C ASN A 227 -3.76 5.12 -8.02
N ALA A 228 -2.76 4.52 -8.63
CA ALA A 228 -2.39 4.64 -10.03
C ALA A 228 -1.94 3.27 -10.56
N ARG A 229 -2.39 2.93 -11.76
CA ARG A 229 -2.02 1.66 -12.41
C ARG A 229 -0.55 1.65 -12.79
N GLN A 230 -0.02 0.44 -12.94
CA GLN A 230 1.32 0.24 -13.49
C GLN A 230 1.48 0.95 -14.85
N GLY A 231 2.62 1.64 -15.03
CA GLY A 231 2.90 2.44 -16.21
C GLY A 231 2.11 3.76 -16.30
N ALA A 232 1.39 4.15 -15.25
CA ALA A 232 0.76 5.46 -15.21
C ALA A 232 1.80 6.59 -15.02
N ARG A 233 1.48 7.80 -15.46
CA ARG A 233 2.38 8.96 -15.37
C ARG A 233 2.90 9.22 -13.94
N THR A 234 2.11 8.90 -12.91
CA THR A 234 2.54 8.96 -11.50
C THR A 234 3.76 8.06 -11.25
N GLN A 235 3.73 6.83 -11.76
CA GLN A 235 4.83 5.86 -11.62
C GLN A 235 6.03 6.26 -12.50
N GLU A 236 5.78 6.79 -13.72
CA GLU A 236 6.84 7.30 -14.59
C GLU A 236 7.63 8.45 -13.94
N ILE A 237 6.94 9.41 -13.27
CA ILE A 237 7.61 10.53 -12.56
C ILE A 237 8.57 9.97 -11.48
N LEU A 238 8.12 8.98 -10.71
CA LEU A 238 8.94 8.35 -9.68
C LEU A 238 10.12 7.58 -10.29
N ALA A 239 9.89 6.85 -11.38
CA ALA A 239 10.93 6.11 -12.09
C ALA A 239 11.98 7.05 -12.70
N ASP A 240 11.54 8.05 -13.46
CA ASP A 240 12.44 8.97 -14.16
C ASP A 240 13.20 9.89 -13.18
N GLY A 241 12.52 10.37 -12.13
CA GLY A 241 13.07 11.37 -11.23
C GLY A 241 13.89 10.82 -10.06
N ALA A 242 13.60 9.60 -9.60
CA ALA A 242 14.31 8.96 -8.51
C ALA A 242 15.05 7.66 -8.93
N GLY A 243 15.05 7.31 -10.21
CA GLY A 243 15.69 6.10 -10.71
C GLY A 243 15.00 4.80 -10.26
N LEU A 244 13.74 4.87 -9.85
CA LEU A 244 13.03 3.70 -9.32
C LEU A 244 12.65 2.72 -10.44
N THR A 245 13.07 1.47 -10.29
CA THR A 245 12.52 0.34 -11.05
C THR A 245 11.40 -0.29 -10.24
N PHE A 246 10.21 -0.38 -10.82
CA PHE A 246 9.04 -0.98 -10.15
C PHE A 246 8.92 -2.47 -10.48
N ALA A 247 8.60 -3.28 -9.46
CA ALA A 247 8.22 -4.67 -9.66
C ALA A 247 6.98 -4.73 -10.55
N ARG A 248 6.99 -5.64 -11.52
CA ARG A 248 5.86 -5.82 -12.44
C ARG A 248 4.78 -6.66 -11.77
N VAL A 249 3.71 -6.03 -11.35
CA VAL A 249 2.58 -6.68 -10.69
C VAL A 249 1.49 -6.98 -11.70
N ASP A 250 1.28 -8.25 -12.03
CA ASP A 250 0.18 -8.67 -12.89
C ASP A 250 -1.10 -8.86 -12.05
N GLY A 251 -2.25 -8.40 -12.58
CA GLY A 251 -3.56 -8.51 -11.96
C GLY A 251 -3.86 -7.45 -10.90
N ALA A 252 -4.92 -7.69 -10.12
CA ALA A 252 -5.46 -6.72 -9.19
C ALA A 252 -4.75 -6.76 -7.82
N THR A 253 -4.58 -5.58 -7.21
CA THR A 253 -4.25 -5.45 -5.79
C THR A 253 -5.40 -4.89 -4.97
N TYR A 254 -6.46 -4.37 -5.61
CA TYR A 254 -7.67 -3.85 -5.01
C TYR A 254 -8.91 -4.62 -5.48
N HIS A 255 -9.85 -4.98 -4.56
CA HIS A 255 -10.96 -5.88 -4.85
C HIS A 255 -12.32 -5.47 -4.25
N PHE A 256 -12.48 -4.20 -3.83
CA PHE A 256 -13.74 -3.65 -3.31
C PHE A 256 -14.28 -4.37 -2.06
N ASN A 257 -13.46 -5.02 -1.28
CA ASN A 257 -13.87 -5.90 -0.18
C ASN A 257 -14.87 -7.00 -0.60
N ARG A 258 -14.84 -7.40 -1.88
CA ARG A 258 -15.76 -8.38 -2.48
C ARG A 258 -15.08 -9.45 -3.33
N GLY A 259 -13.78 -9.32 -3.57
CA GLY A 259 -13.03 -10.18 -4.47
C GLY A 259 -13.28 -9.88 -5.95
N PHE A 260 -13.73 -8.67 -6.31
CA PHE A 260 -13.92 -8.25 -7.70
C PHE A 260 -12.64 -7.63 -8.26
N ASN A 261 -11.91 -8.37 -9.09
CA ASN A 261 -10.64 -7.99 -9.67
C ASN A 261 -10.84 -7.29 -11.02
N LEU A 262 -11.42 -6.09 -11.00
CA LEU A 262 -11.80 -5.35 -12.20
C LEU A 262 -10.71 -4.41 -12.74
N PHE A 263 -9.66 -4.16 -11.95
CA PHE A 263 -8.56 -3.26 -12.29
C PHE A 263 -7.22 -3.97 -12.11
N GLY A 264 -6.18 -3.50 -12.81
CA GLY A 264 -4.79 -3.90 -12.53
C GLY A 264 -4.29 -3.31 -11.22
N ALA A 265 -3.05 -3.65 -10.84
CA ALA A 265 -2.42 -3.22 -9.60
C ALA A 265 -2.40 -1.70 -9.44
N ILE A 266 -2.66 -1.25 -8.21
CA ILE A 266 -2.51 0.14 -7.74
C ILE A 266 -1.55 0.25 -6.56
N ASP A 267 -1.26 -0.87 -5.90
CA ASP A 267 -0.19 -1.02 -4.90
C ASP A 267 1.09 -1.45 -5.61
N HIS A 268 2.21 -0.83 -5.28
CA HIS A 268 3.48 -1.03 -5.98
C HIS A 268 4.66 -1.05 -5.03
N ILE A 269 5.74 -1.70 -5.47
CA ILE A 269 7.06 -1.67 -4.82
C ILE A 269 8.08 -1.33 -5.89
N GLY A 270 8.90 -0.31 -5.63
CA GLY A 270 9.98 0.14 -6.49
C GLY A 270 11.30 0.20 -5.72
N VAL A 271 12.41 0.02 -6.41
CA VAL A 271 13.75 0.04 -5.83
C VAL A 271 14.70 0.87 -6.70
N THR A 272 15.61 1.63 -6.08
CA THR A 272 16.69 2.35 -6.79
C THR A 272 17.78 1.39 -7.28
N PRO A 273 18.67 1.83 -8.20
CA PRO A 273 19.68 0.95 -8.83
C PRO A 273 20.64 0.24 -7.86
N GLU A 274 20.78 0.71 -6.62
CA GLU A 274 21.60 0.12 -5.56
C GLU A 274 20.98 -1.18 -5.00
N GLY A 275 19.70 -1.43 -5.33
CA GLY A 275 18.99 -2.67 -5.04
C GLY A 275 18.47 -3.32 -6.32
N ARG A 276 18.12 -4.59 -6.21
CA ARG A 276 17.51 -5.34 -7.31
C ARG A 276 16.46 -6.31 -6.79
N PHE A 277 15.42 -6.54 -7.57
CA PHE A 277 14.48 -7.62 -7.32
C PHE A 277 15.14 -8.97 -7.59
N VAL A 278 14.98 -9.91 -6.66
CA VAL A 278 15.52 -11.28 -6.74
C VAL A 278 14.42 -12.33 -6.73
N SER A 279 13.15 -11.91 -6.68
CA SER A 279 11.98 -12.73 -6.91
C SER A 279 10.99 -12.00 -7.81
N GLU A 280 10.05 -12.73 -8.40
CA GLU A 280 8.83 -12.13 -8.94
C GLU A 280 7.97 -11.59 -7.79
N PRO A 281 7.21 -10.50 -8.00
CA PRO A 281 6.28 -10.03 -6.99
C PRO A 281 5.13 -11.03 -6.80
N ALA A 282 4.70 -11.21 -5.55
CA ALA A 282 3.59 -12.09 -5.20
C ALA A 282 2.44 -11.30 -4.58
N VAL A 283 1.24 -11.45 -5.14
CA VAL A 283 -0.01 -10.87 -4.62
C VAL A 283 -0.87 -11.97 -4.01
N LEU A 284 -1.14 -11.88 -2.72
CA LEU A 284 -1.89 -12.90 -1.98
C LEU A 284 -3.41 -12.69 -2.15
N ARG A 285 -3.95 -13.01 -3.33
CA ARG A 285 -5.36 -12.81 -3.72
C ARG A 285 -6.25 -13.90 -3.16
N GLN A 286 -6.37 -13.95 -1.84
CA GLN A 286 -7.18 -14.96 -1.16
C GLN A 286 -7.88 -14.39 0.06
N ARG A 287 -8.87 -15.10 0.55
CA ARG A 287 -9.44 -14.89 1.87
C ARG A 287 -8.55 -15.53 2.93
N PHE A 288 -8.42 -14.85 4.05
CA PHE A 288 -7.74 -15.38 5.22
C PHE A 288 -8.77 -15.75 6.27
N LEU A 289 -8.68 -16.95 6.81
CA LEU A 289 -9.67 -17.50 7.73
C LEU A 289 -11.13 -17.39 7.21
N GLY A 290 -11.30 -17.46 5.89
CA GLY A 290 -12.62 -17.38 5.23
C GLY A 290 -13.14 -15.96 4.97
N GLU A 291 -12.42 -14.90 5.40
CA GLU A 291 -12.83 -13.50 5.31
C GLU A 291 -11.85 -12.66 4.50
N TRP A 292 -12.34 -11.55 3.96
CA TRP A 292 -11.49 -10.50 3.40
C TRP A 292 -10.99 -9.61 4.55
N PRO A 293 -9.66 -9.51 4.82
CA PRO A 293 -9.14 -8.68 5.91
C PRO A 293 -9.25 -7.18 5.64
N THR A 294 -9.20 -6.78 4.37
CA THR A 294 -9.29 -5.42 3.83
C THR A 294 -9.81 -5.51 2.41
N ASP A 295 -9.91 -4.41 1.69
CA ASP A 295 -10.26 -4.35 0.26
C ASP A 295 -9.06 -4.33 -0.68
N HIS A 296 -7.84 -4.40 -0.12
CA HIS A 296 -6.60 -4.62 -0.86
C HIS A 296 -6.03 -6.03 -0.57
N TYR A 297 -5.23 -6.52 -1.51
CA TYR A 297 -4.45 -7.74 -1.35
C TYR A 297 -3.03 -7.41 -0.89
N PRO A 298 -2.43 -8.21 0.01
CA PRO A 298 -1.02 -8.08 0.31
C PRO A 298 -0.15 -8.28 -0.94
N LEU A 299 0.82 -7.40 -1.13
CA LEU A 299 1.85 -7.51 -2.17
C LEU A 299 3.21 -7.65 -1.50
N VAL A 300 4.03 -8.60 -1.96
CA VAL A 300 5.41 -8.77 -1.51
C VAL A 300 6.36 -8.99 -2.68
N VAL A 301 7.65 -8.65 -2.46
CA VAL A 301 8.75 -8.94 -3.38
C VAL A 301 10.06 -8.98 -2.59
N ASP A 302 11.01 -9.79 -3.05
CA ASP A 302 12.33 -9.92 -2.44
C ASP A 302 13.34 -9.00 -3.13
N VAL A 303 14.09 -8.25 -2.33
CA VAL A 303 15.13 -7.30 -2.78
C VAL A 303 16.47 -7.66 -2.16
N ALA A 304 17.51 -7.69 -2.97
CA ALA A 304 18.89 -7.75 -2.53
C ALA A 304 19.58 -6.41 -2.76
N PHE A 305 20.41 -5.99 -1.82
CA PHE A 305 21.25 -4.79 -1.90
C PHE A 305 22.72 -5.16 -2.13
N GLY A 306 23.44 -4.27 -2.82
CA GLY A 306 24.86 -4.45 -3.13
C GLY A 306 25.12 -5.04 -4.52
N PRO A 307 26.41 -5.18 -4.90
CA PRO A 307 26.78 -5.69 -6.22
C PRO A 307 26.26 -7.12 -6.41
N GLY A 308 25.73 -7.37 -7.59
CA GLY A 308 25.25 -8.68 -8.03
C GLY A 308 26.40 -9.64 -8.34
#